data_1b5e73ba1f4f46f9fa990e1194d7c8ea
#
_entry.id   1b5e73ba1f4f46f9fa990e1194d7c8ea
#
_cell.length_a   1.000
_cell.length_b   1.000
_cell.length_c   1.000
_cell.angle_alpha   90.00
_cell.angle_beta   90.00
_cell.angle_gamma   90.00
#
_symmetry.space_group_name_H-M   'P 1'
#
loop_
_entity.id
_entity.type
_entity.pdbx_description
1 polymer ?
#
loop_
_entity_poly.entity_id
_entity_poly.type
_entity_poly.pdbx_seq_one_letter_code
_entity_poly.pdbx_strand_id
1 'polypeptide(L)'
;LRRQRQMCIRDRNRFDSYIATLSMVVELFNLPTRKDTIRKVAKIMDQDKILWPQRFLSILDNIGLSVRLVEFSAEKPQRFPTPSIWISDDGICSLIVNVSNKSVLVYHPIKGPTDVLFKDLSKFFGKANQLITVSEGLHTPKNRFKLTWLLPFIKKYKTALLEVFAASFLTQIFALATPLLFQQIIDRVI
;
A
#
# COMPACT_ATOMS: atom_id res chain seq x y z
N LEU A 1 -9.89 36.84 12.71
CA LEU A 1 -9.36 36.46 11.39
C LEU A 1 -8.00 35.72 11.48
N ARG A 2 -7.03 36.18 12.32
CA ARG A 2 -5.70 35.54 12.44
C ARG A 2 -5.79 34.15 13.11
N ARG A 3 -6.59 33.99 14.16
CA ARG A 3 -6.84 32.70 14.85
C ARG A 3 -7.57 31.68 13.94
N GLN A 4 -8.54 32.12 13.16
CA GLN A 4 -9.24 31.24 12.22
C GLN A 4 -8.33 30.74 11.09
N ARG A 5 -7.43 31.59 10.54
CA ARG A 5 -6.44 31.16 9.55
C ARG A 5 -5.45 30.13 10.11
N GLN A 6 -4.97 30.32 11.34
CA GLN A 6 -4.08 29.35 11.98
C GLN A 6 -4.76 28.00 12.25
N MET A 7 -6.05 28.03 12.63
CA MET A 7 -6.85 26.82 12.85
C MET A 7 -7.06 26.05 11.55
N CYS A 8 -7.42 26.71 10.45
CA CYS A 8 -7.58 26.09 9.14
C CYS A 8 -6.27 25.50 8.57
N ILE A 9 -5.13 26.14 8.80
CA ILE A 9 -3.82 25.64 8.37
C ILE A 9 -3.42 24.40 9.19
N ARG A 10 -3.67 24.42 10.50
CA ARG A 10 -3.39 23.31 11.40
C ARG A 10 -4.23 22.08 11.05
N ASP A 11 -5.50 22.26 10.77
CA ASP A 11 -6.41 21.17 10.37
C ASP A 11 -6.05 20.58 8.99
N ARG A 12 -5.63 21.43 8.05
CA ARG A 12 -5.13 20.98 6.75
C ARG A 12 -3.86 20.12 6.90
N ASN A 13 -2.90 20.55 7.68
CA ASN A 13 -1.66 19.80 7.92
C ASN A 13 -1.94 18.45 8.60
N ARG A 14 -2.90 18.39 9.51
CA ARG A 14 -3.36 17.14 10.13
C ARG A 14 -3.95 16.21 9.08
N PHE A 15 -4.90 16.68 8.28
CA PHE A 15 -5.56 15.90 7.26
C PHE A 15 -4.56 15.35 6.24
N ASP A 16 -3.64 16.16 5.78
CA ASP A 16 -2.59 15.75 4.84
C ASP A 16 -1.64 14.71 5.48
N SER A 17 -1.34 14.81 6.77
CA SER A 17 -0.54 13.83 7.49
C SER A 17 -1.25 12.47 7.59
N TYR A 18 -2.57 12.45 7.78
CA TYR A 18 -3.37 11.22 7.79
C TYR A 18 -3.36 10.52 6.44
N ILE A 19 -3.59 11.27 5.36
CA ILE A 19 -3.57 10.73 4.00
C ILE A 19 -2.18 10.19 3.67
N ALA A 20 -1.13 10.90 4.04
CA ALA A 20 0.24 10.45 3.83
C ALA A 20 0.52 9.15 4.58
N THR A 21 0.17 9.08 5.87
CA THR A 21 0.35 7.86 6.68
C THR A 21 -0.48 6.69 6.16
N LEU A 22 -1.75 6.90 5.79
CA LEU A 22 -2.58 5.87 5.15
C LEU A 22 -1.98 5.38 3.84
N SER A 23 -1.44 6.28 3.03
CA SER A 23 -0.78 5.91 1.77
C SER A 23 0.46 5.05 2.01
N MET A 24 1.26 5.37 3.04
CA MET A 24 2.42 4.58 3.44
C MET A 24 2.01 3.19 3.95
N VAL A 25 0.93 3.09 4.73
CA VAL A 25 0.39 1.81 5.22
C VAL A 25 -0.09 0.95 4.05
N VAL A 26 -0.84 1.53 3.10
CA VAL A 26 -1.31 0.82 1.91
C VAL A 26 -0.13 0.29 1.08
N GLU A 27 0.92 1.07 0.95
CA GLU A 27 2.15 0.69 0.24
C GLU A 27 2.92 -0.41 1.00
N LEU A 28 3.05 -0.30 2.32
CA LEU A 28 3.72 -1.28 3.19
C LEU A 28 3.05 -2.66 3.10
N PHE A 29 1.72 -2.72 3.11
CA PHE A 29 0.94 -3.95 3.00
C PHE A 29 0.64 -4.36 1.54
N ASN A 30 1.16 -3.60 0.57
CA ASN A 30 0.98 -3.84 -0.86
C ASN A 30 -0.50 -4.02 -1.26
N LEU A 31 -1.36 -3.15 -0.73
CA LEU A 31 -2.80 -3.20 -0.98
C LEU A 31 -3.17 -2.60 -2.34
N PRO A 32 -4.21 -3.13 -3.03
CA PRO A 32 -4.63 -2.64 -4.34
C PRO A 32 -5.43 -1.33 -4.29
N THR A 33 -5.18 -0.49 -3.30
CA THR A 33 -5.94 0.74 -3.06
C THR A 33 -5.20 1.95 -3.63
N ARG A 34 -5.86 2.72 -4.50
CA ARG A 34 -5.31 3.94 -5.08
C ARG A 34 -5.35 5.10 -4.08
N LYS A 35 -4.34 5.97 -4.13
CA LYS A 35 -4.26 7.18 -3.29
C LYS A 35 -5.49 8.08 -3.40
N ASP A 36 -6.09 8.17 -4.58
CA ASP A 36 -7.32 8.96 -4.80
C ASP A 36 -8.54 8.37 -4.07
N THR A 37 -8.62 7.05 -3.97
CA THR A 37 -9.66 6.36 -3.21
C THR A 37 -9.52 6.64 -1.72
N ILE A 38 -8.31 6.57 -1.18
CA ILE A 38 -8.00 6.91 0.22
C ILE A 38 -8.43 8.34 0.52
N ARG A 39 -8.07 9.29 -0.36
CA ARG A 39 -8.44 10.70 -0.21
C ARG A 39 -9.95 10.94 -0.25
N LYS A 40 -10.68 10.23 -1.12
CA LYS A 40 -12.16 10.30 -1.19
C LYS A 40 -12.79 9.76 0.09
N VAL A 41 -12.38 8.58 0.56
CA VAL A 41 -12.89 7.97 1.80
C VAL A 41 -12.60 8.86 3.00
N ALA A 42 -11.40 9.39 3.11
CA ALA A 42 -11.03 10.30 4.19
C ALA A 42 -11.89 11.58 4.18
N LYS A 43 -12.21 12.15 3.02
CA LYS A 43 -13.09 13.33 2.90
C LYS A 43 -14.53 13.03 3.29
N ILE A 44 -15.08 11.89 2.88
CA ILE A 44 -16.45 11.48 3.24
C ILE A 44 -16.56 11.34 4.76
N MET A 45 -15.60 10.65 5.37
CA MET A 45 -15.59 10.46 6.82
C MET A 45 -15.31 11.76 7.61
N ASP A 46 -14.74 12.79 6.97
CA ASP A 46 -14.55 14.10 7.61
C ASP A 46 -15.89 14.84 7.86
N GLN A 47 -16.90 14.51 7.09
CA GLN A 47 -18.25 15.07 7.25
C GLN A 47 -19.02 14.46 8.44
N ASP A 48 -18.70 13.22 8.84
CA ASP A 48 -19.50 12.47 9.83
C ASP A 48 -19.21 12.80 11.30
N LYS A 49 -18.43 13.84 11.61
CA LYS A 49 -18.10 14.30 12.97
C LYS A 49 -17.58 13.23 13.93
N ILE A 50 -17.07 12.10 13.42
CA ILE A 50 -16.51 11.02 14.23
C ILE A 50 -15.16 11.48 14.80
N LEU A 51 -14.96 11.29 16.10
CA LEU A 51 -13.73 11.69 16.81
C LEU A 51 -12.52 10.84 16.38
N TRP A 52 -11.37 11.46 16.28
CA TRP A 52 -10.07 10.80 16.23
C TRP A 52 -9.75 10.17 17.60
N PRO A 53 -9.18 8.94 17.71
CA PRO A 53 -8.60 8.05 16.66
C PRO A 53 -9.59 7.10 16.01
N GLN A 54 -10.85 7.02 16.45
CA GLN A 54 -11.86 6.06 15.98
C GLN A 54 -12.08 6.12 14.46
N ARG A 55 -12.05 7.33 13.89
CA ARG A 55 -12.16 7.54 12.45
C ARG A 55 -11.04 6.84 11.69
N PHE A 56 -9.82 6.93 12.19
CA PHE A 56 -8.67 6.32 11.57
C PHE A 56 -8.74 4.79 11.60
N LEU A 57 -9.20 4.22 12.72
CA LEU A 57 -9.45 2.79 12.88
C LEU A 57 -10.49 2.30 11.87
N SER A 58 -11.61 3.03 11.70
CA SER A 58 -12.66 2.67 10.74
C SER A 58 -12.17 2.70 9.29
N ILE A 59 -11.32 3.65 8.91
CA ILE A 59 -10.75 3.72 7.56
C ILE A 59 -9.87 2.50 7.29
N LEU A 60 -8.98 2.15 8.22
CA LEU A 60 -8.08 1.01 8.08
C LEU A 60 -8.83 -0.32 8.03
N ASP A 61 -9.87 -0.48 8.84
CA ASP A 61 -10.74 -1.65 8.86
C ASP A 61 -11.50 -1.80 7.52
N ASN A 62 -12.05 -0.71 6.98
CA ASN A 62 -12.70 -0.69 5.68
C ASN A 62 -11.75 -1.02 4.50
N ILE A 63 -10.46 -0.79 4.65
CA ILE A 63 -9.44 -1.20 3.68
C ILE A 63 -9.09 -2.68 3.84
N GLY A 64 -9.60 -3.34 4.88
CA GLY A 64 -9.40 -4.76 5.16
C GLY A 64 -8.20 -5.07 6.04
N LEU A 65 -7.66 -4.07 6.74
CA LEU A 65 -6.58 -4.24 7.71
C LEU A 65 -7.17 -4.47 9.10
N SER A 66 -6.58 -5.36 9.86
CA SER A 66 -6.92 -5.54 11.28
C SER A 66 -6.15 -4.52 12.11
N VAL A 67 -6.88 -3.73 12.88
CA VAL A 67 -6.32 -2.65 13.70
C VAL A 67 -6.63 -2.85 15.17
N ARG A 68 -5.67 -2.56 16.03
CA ARG A 68 -5.84 -2.61 17.48
C ARG A 68 -5.18 -1.41 18.12
N LEU A 69 -5.87 -0.83 19.10
CA LEU A 69 -5.28 0.16 19.97
C LEU A 69 -4.49 -0.55 21.06
N VAL A 70 -3.21 -0.23 21.19
CA VAL A 70 -2.29 -0.84 22.17
C VAL A 70 -1.69 0.28 23.02
N GLU A 71 -1.73 0.09 24.32
CA GLU A 71 -1.00 0.96 25.23
C GLU A 71 0.49 0.67 25.16
N PHE A 72 1.26 1.72 25.09
CA PHE A 72 2.69 1.66 24.94
C PHE A 72 3.39 2.40 26.08
N SER A 73 4.51 1.86 26.52
CA SER A 73 5.41 2.53 27.47
C SER A 73 6.78 2.73 26.83
N ALA A 74 7.24 3.99 26.82
CA ALA A 74 8.56 4.35 26.33
C ALA A 74 9.72 3.69 27.13
N GLU A 75 9.42 3.17 28.34
CA GLU A 75 10.38 2.51 29.19
C GLU A 75 10.77 1.09 28.70
N LYS A 76 9.93 0.46 27.88
CA LYS A 76 10.14 -0.90 27.36
C LYS A 76 10.15 -0.92 25.82
N PRO A 77 11.10 -0.28 25.16
CA PRO A 77 11.12 -0.10 23.72
C PRO A 77 11.26 -1.41 22.91
N GLN A 78 11.78 -2.49 23.53
CA GLN A 78 11.94 -3.80 22.87
C GLN A 78 10.63 -4.51 22.54
N ARG A 79 9.50 -4.07 23.09
CA ARG A 79 8.15 -4.63 22.86
C ARG A 79 7.28 -3.74 21.98
N PHE A 80 7.89 -2.90 21.20
CA PHE A 80 7.17 -2.04 20.26
C PHE A 80 6.46 -2.89 19.20
N PRO A 81 5.15 -2.84 19.10
CA PRO A 81 4.44 -3.52 18.02
C PRO A 81 4.75 -2.82 16.69
N THR A 82 5.17 -3.58 15.69
CA THR A 82 5.45 -3.08 14.35
C THR A 82 4.72 -3.91 13.30
N PRO A 83 4.15 -3.29 12.27
CA PRO A 83 4.03 -1.85 12.06
C PRO A 83 2.94 -1.22 12.95
N SER A 84 3.18 0.01 13.40
CA SER A 84 2.21 0.74 14.21
C SER A 84 2.16 2.22 13.82
N ILE A 85 1.02 2.85 14.08
CA ILE A 85 0.79 4.26 13.81
C ILE A 85 0.71 4.98 15.15
N TRP A 86 1.46 6.04 15.25
CA TRP A 86 1.46 6.93 16.38
C TRP A 86 0.85 8.28 16.00
N ILE A 87 0.02 8.81 16.90
CA ILE A 87 -0.63 10.11 16.73
C ILE A 87 -0.08 11.03 17.81
N SER A 88 0.57 12.11 17.40
CA SER A 88 1.11 13.10 18.34
C SER A 88 0.01 13.96 18.96
N ASP A 89 0.33 14.64 20.07
CA ASP A 89 -0.58 15.59 20.73
C ASP A 89 -1.04 16.71 19.77
N ASP A 90 -0.22 17.04 18.78
CA ASP A 90 -0.58 17.98 17.71
C ASP A 90 -1.52 17.37 16.65
N GLY A 91 -1.82 16.09 16.73
CA GLY A 91 -2.67 15.34 15.81
C GLY A 91 -1.95 14.96 14.51
N ILE A 92 -0.63 14.94 14.48
CA ILE A 92 0.15 14.47 13.33
C ILE A 92 0.35 12.95 13.44
N CYS A 93 -0.01 12.20 12.40
CA CYS A 93 0.22 10.78 12.33
C CYS A 93 1.61 10.45 11.80
N SER A 94 2.27 9.48 12.43
CA SER A 94 3.56 8.94 12.01
C SER A 94 3.51 7.41 12.00
N LEU A 95 4.19 6.78 11.02
CA LEU A 95 4.22 5.34 10.88
C LEU A 95 5.52 4.79 11.46
N ILE A 96 5.42 3.86 12.40
CA ILE A 96 6.55 3.10 12.94
C ILE A 96 6.65 1.81 12.16
N VAL A 97 7.76 1.61 11.46
CA VAL A 97 7.94 0.49 10.54
C VAL A 97 8.81 -0.61 11.15
N ASN A 98 9.87 -0.23 11.82
CA ASN A 98 10.82 -1.20 12.34
C ASN A 98 11.44 -0.73 13.67
N VAL A 99 11.80 -1.70 14.50
CA VAL A 99 12.53 -1.49 15.75
C VAL A 99 13.84 -2.22 15.67
N SER A 100 14.92 -1.48 15.78
CA SER A 100 16.27 -2.00 15.87
C SER A 100 16.68 -2.15 17.33
N ASN A 101 17.87 -2.68 17.61
CA ASN A 101 18.36 -2.87 18.98
C ASN A 101 18.58 -1.55 19.76
N LYS A 102 18.70 -0.40 19.08
CA LYS A 102 19.03 0.90 19.69
C LYS A 102 18.11 2.04 19.25
N SER A 103 17.34 1.85 18.18
CA SER A 103 16.54 2.91 17.56
C SER A 103 15.23 2.37 16.99
N VAL A 104 14.29 3.27 16.79
CA VAL A 104 13.00 3.04 16.15
C VAL A 104 12.97 3.81 14.84
N LEU A 105 12.67 3.15 13.74
CA LEU A 105 12.48 3.80 12.44
C LEU A 105 11.05 4.32 12.33
N VAL A 106 10.93 5.64 12.32
CA VAL A 106 9.66 6.36 12.22
C VAL A 106 9.59 7.10 10.90
N TYR A 107 8.54 6.87 10.15
CA TYR A 107 8.23 7.66 8.96
C TYR A 107 7.31 8.81 9.33
N HIS A 108 7.89 10.00 9.40
CA HIS A 108 7.13 11.23 9.64
C HIS A 108 6.65 11.80 8.29
N PRO A 109 5.37 12.18 8.14
CA PRO A 109 4.80 12.60 6.85
C PRO A 109 5.46 13.86 6.24
N ILE A 110 6.06 14.70 7.09
CA ILE A 110 6.72 15.96 6.65
C ILE A 110 8.25 15.80 6.61
N LYS A 111 8.83 15.13 7.64
CA LYS A 111 10.29 15.01 7.79
C LYS A 111 10.88 13.80 7.06
N GLY A 112 10.03 12.87 6.61
CA GLY A 112 10.45 11.59 6.02
C GLY A 112 10.92 10.57 7.06
N PRO A 113 11.72 9.57 6.65
CA PRO A 113 12.23 8.53 7.54
C PRO A 113 13.21 9.14 8.54
N THR A 114 12.99 8.84 9.82
CA THR A 114 13.81 9.35 10.92
C THR A 114 14.10 8.20 11.89
N ASP A 115 15.36 7.95 12.18
CA ASP A 115 15.77 7.01 13.21
C ASP A 115 15.78 7.71 14.57
N VAL A 116 14.89 7.29 15.46
CA VAL A 116 14.78 7.82 16.82
C VAL A 116 15.45 6.87 17.80
N LEU A 117 16.46 7.34 18.51
CA LEU A 117 17.14 6.55 19.53
C LEU A 117 16.22 6.29 20.73
N PHE A 118 16.35 5.15 21.37
CA PHE A 118 15.54 4.81 22.56
C PHE A 118 15.62 5.84 23.68
N LYS A 119 16.74 6.54 23.82
CA LYS A 119 16.92 7.61 24.82
C LYS A 119 16.06 8.84 24.53
N ASP A 120 15.74 9.07 23.26
CA ASP A 120 14.99 10.23 22.84
C ASP A 120 13.51 9.92 22.55
N LEU A 121 13.08 8.67 22.72
CA LEU A 121 11.70 8.24 22.48
C LEU A 121 10.69 9.02 23.32
N SER A 122 10.96 9.21 24.59
CA SER A 122 10.08 9.95 25.49
C SER A 122 9.93 11.43 25.08
N LYS A 123 10.98 12.03 24.52
CA LYS A 123 10.92 13.39 23.97
C LYS A 123 10.16 13.43 22.64
N PHE A 124 10.32 12.39 21.83
CA PHE A 124 9.71 12.32 20.51
C PHE A 124 8.20 12.04 20.61
N PHE A 125 7.81 11.07 21.44
CA PHE A 125 6.41 10.65 21.60
C PHE A 125 5.62 11.48 22.63
N GLY A 126 6.28 12.27 23.45
CA GLY A 126 5.62 13.09 24.45
C GLY A 126 4.87 12.24 25.50
N LYS A 127 3.65 12.68 25.84
CA LYS A 127 2.77 12.00 26.82
C LYS A 127 1.85 10.94 26.20
N ALA A 128 1.87 10.78 24.89
CA ALA A 128 0.99 9.84 24.20
C ALA A 128 1.41 8.39 24.50
N ASN A 129 0.53 7.63 25.15
CA ASN A 129 0.75 6.24 25.54
C ASN A 129 0.01 5.24 24.64
N GLN A 130 -0.54 5.69 23.53
CA GLN A 130 -1.37 4.84 22.67
C GLN A 130 -0.82 4.75 21.25
N LEU A 131 -0.74 3.52 20.75
CA LEU A 131 -0.35 3.19 19.41
C LEU A 131 -1.46 2.40 18.72
N ILE A 132 -1.64 2.66 17.45
CA ILE A 132 -2.53 1.88 16.59
C ILE A 132 -1.67 0.84 15.88
N THR A 133 -1.76 -0.41 16.32
CA THR A 133 -1.09 -1.53 15.63
C THR A 133 -1.89 -1.92 14.42
N VAL A 134 -1.20 -2.08 13.29
CA VAL A 134 -1.79 -2.48 12.02
C VAL A 134 -1.26 -3.84 11.63
N SER A 135 -2.17 -4.76 11.31
CA SER A 135 -1.83 -6.10 10.84
C SER A 135 -2.72 -6.53 9.67
N GLU A 136 -2.28 -7.53 8.92
CA GLU A 136 -3.14 -8.13 7.91
C GLU A 136 -4.35 -8.78 8.58
N GLY A 137 -5.56 -8.43 8.12
CA GLY A 137 -6.81 -9.08 8.51
C GLY A 137 -7.10 -10.30 7.64
N LEU A 138 -8.12 -11.08 8.04
CA LEU A 138 -8.58 -12.25 7.25
C LEU A 138 -9.09 -11.85 5.85
N HIS A 139 -9.57 -10.64 5.72
CA HIS A 139 -10.16 -10.08 4.48
C HIS A 139 -9.24 -9.08 3.77
N THR A 140 -7.96 -9.00 4.15
CA THR A 140 -7.02 -8.07 3.50
C THR A 140 -6.86 -8.44 2.02
N PRO A 141 -7.25 -7.57 1.07
CA PRO A 141 -7.11 -7.84 -0.34
C PRO A 141 -5.64 -7.85 -0.72
N LYS A 142 -5.07 -9.05 -0.91
CA LYS A 142 -3.67 -9.18 -1.35
C LYS A 142 -3.60 -8.98 -2.86
N ASN A 143 -2.82 -8.01 -3.28
CA ASN A 143 -2.54 -7.74 -4.69
C ASN A 143 -1.58 -8.82 -5.24
N ARG A 144 -2.04 -10.07 -5.23
CA ARG A 144 -1.29 -11.20 -5.80
C ARG A 144 -1.75 -11.45 -7.23
N PHE A 145 -1.56 -10.48 -8.13
CA PHE A 145 -1.48 -10.76 -9.56
C PHE A 145 -0.16 -11.53 -9.85
N LYS A 146 -0.04 -12.71 -9.26
CA LYS A 146 0.95 -13.67 -9.70
C LYS A 146 0.35 -14.36 -10.92
N LEU A 147 1.09 -14.47 -12.01
CA LEU A 147 0.72 -15.25 -13.20
C LEU A 147 0.29 -16.70 -12.86
N THR A 148 0.58 -17.15 -11.63
CA THR A 148 0.13 -18.44 -11.08
C THR A 148 -1.38 -18.63 -11.04
N TRP A 149 -2.20 -17.57 -10.98
CA TRP A 149 -3.67 -17.73 -11.07
C TRP A 149 -4.13 -18.11 -12.50
N LEU A 150 -3.31 -17.81 -13.51
CA LEU A 150 -3.55 -18.18 -14.90
C LEU A 150 -3.28 -19.66 -15.17
N LEU A 151 -2.41 -20.29 -14.38
CA LEU A 151 -2.03 -21.70 -14.52
C LEU A 151 -3.21 -22.70 -14.54
N PRO A 152 -4.23 -22.59 -13.66
CA PRO A 152 -5.38 -23.51 -13.74
C PRO A 152 -6.19 -23.33 -15.02
N PHE A 153 -6.28 -22.10 -15.56
CA PHE A 153 -6.95 -21.85 -16.84
C PHE A 153 -6.17 -22.44 -18.02
N ILE A 154 -4.84 -22.31 -18.03
CA ILE A 154 -3.98 -22.91 -19.04
C ILE A 154 -4.11 -24.43 -18.98
N LYS A 155 -4.12 -25.05 -17.80
CA LYS A 155 -4.30 -26.50 -17.66
C LYS A 155 -5.69 -26.96 -18.13
N LYS A 156 -6.74 -26.19 -17.84
CA LYS A 156 -8.11 -26.51 -18.25
C LYS A 156 -8.31 -26.45 -19.77
N TYR A 157 -7.67 -25.50 -20.44
CA TYR A 157 -7.84 -25.25 -21.87
C TYR A 157 -6.60 -25.63 -22.70
N LYS A 158 -5.74 -26.50 -22.16
CA LYS A 158 -4.48 -26.90 -22.81
C LYS A 158 -4.67 -27.40 -24.26
N THR A 159 -5.74 -28.16 -24.54
CA THR A 159 -6.02 -28.71 -25.86
C THR A 159 -6.36 -27.60 -26.84
N ALA A 160 -7.28 -26.72 -26.50
CA ALA A 160 -7.65 -25.59 -27.35
C ALA A 160 -6.46 -24.62 -27.57
N LEU A 161 -5.65 -24.36 -26.54
CA LEU A 161 -4.43 -23.57 -26.68
C LEU A 161 -3.42 -24.24 -27.63
N LEU A 162 -3.26 -25.57 -27.55
CA LEU A 162 -2.36 -26.31 -28.43
C LEU A 162 -2.85 -26.28 -29.87
N GLU A 163 -4.15 -26.43 -30.10
CA GLU A 163 -4.76 -26.37 -31.46
C GLU A 163 -4.54 -24.97 -32.08
N VAL A 164 -4.82 -23.91 -31.34
CA VAL A 164 -4.59 -22.54 -31.82
C VAL A 164 -3.11 -22.26 -32.08
N PHE A 165 -2.24 -22.76 -31.21
CA PHE A 165 -0.80 -22.62 -31.40
C PHE A 165 -0.30 -23.37 -32.62
N ALA A 166 -0.76 -24.62 -32.81
CA ALA A 166 -0.41 -25.44 -33.99
C ALA A 166 -0.92 -24.82 -35.31
N ALA A 167 -2.17 -24.33 -35.31
CA ALA A 167 -2.74 -23.65 -36.47
C ALA A 167 -1.98 -22.35 -36.81
N SER A 168 -1.64 -21.58 -35.84
CA SER A 168 -0.84 -20.38 -36.00
C SER A 168 0.56 -20.66 -36.52
N PHE A 169 1.19 -21.70 -35.99
CA PHE A 169 2.51 -22.14 -36.43
C PHE A 169 2.51 -22.61 -37.90
N LEU A 170 1.51 -23.40 -38.29
CA LEU A 170 1.34 -23.84 -39.67
C LEU A 170 1.13 -22.66 -40.63
N THR A 171 0.28 -21.70 -40.22
CA THR A 171 0.04 -20.50 -41.02
C THR A 171 1.33 -19.69 -41.22
N GLN A 172 2.19 -19.59 -40.22
CA GLN A 172 3.48 -18.91 -40.33
C GLN A 172 4.44 -19.66 -41.27
N ILE A 173 4.47 -21.01 -41.23
CA ILE A 173 5.29 -21.78 -42.18
C ILE A 173 4.84 -21.56 -43.63
N PHE A 174 3.52 -21.55 -43.89
CA PHE A 174 3.02 -21.28 -45.24
C PHE A 174 3.31 -19.83 -45.67
N ALA A 175 3.20 -18.87 -44.78
CA ALA A 175 3.54 -17.49 -45.05
C ALA A 175 5.03 -17.30 -45.43
N LEU A 176 5.93 -18.09 -44.83
CA LEU A 176 7.36 -18.09 -45.20
C LEU A 176 7.64 -18.89 -46.48
N ALA A 177 6.93 -20.01 -46.71
CA ALA A 177 7.12 -20.82 -47.89
C ALA A 177 6.68 -20.11 -49.19
N THR A 178 5.61 -19.31 -49.13
CA THR A 178 5.04 -18.60 -50.27
C THR A 178 6.07 -17.73 -51.01
N PRO A 179 6.81 -16.79 -50.37
CA PRO A 179 7.77 -15.97 -51.09
C PRO A 179 8.95 -16.80 -51.65
N LEU A 180 9.36 -17.88 -50.96
CA LEU A 180 10.43 -18.77 -51.47
C LEU A 180 9.99 -19.50 -52.73
N LEU A 181 8.75 -19.98 -52.82
CA LEU A 181 8.21 -20.62 -54.00
C LEU A 181 8.11 -19.65 -55.19
N PHE A 182 7.69 -18.40 -54.94
CA PHE A 182 7.65 -17.36 -55.95
C PHE A 182 9.03 -17.01 -56.46
N GLN A 183 10.02 -16.88 -55.61
CA GLN A 183 11.40 -16.65 -55.98
C GLN A 183 11.95 -17.77 -56.86
N GLN A 184 11.68 -19.01 -56.50
CA GLN A 184 12.14 -20.20 -57.27
C GLN A 184 11.48 -20.29 -58.64
N ILE A 185 10.21 -19.87 -58.78
CA ILE A 185 9.51 -19.83 -60.07
C ILE A 185 10.12 -18.74 -60.96
N ILE A 186 10.38 -17.56 -60.40
CA ILE A 186 10.98 -16.42 -61.14
C ILE A 186 12.37 -16.79 -61.62
N ASP A 187 13.21 -17.38 -60.78
CA ASP A 187 14.57 -17.77 -61.12
C ASP A 187 14.66 -18.88 -62.19
N ARG A 188 13.56 -19.66 -62.40
CA ARG A 188 13.52 -20.71 -63.45
C ARG A 188 12.88 -20.28 -64.77
N VAL A 189 12.12 -19.19 -64.77
CA VAL A 189 11.36 -18.73 -65.94
C VAL A 189 12.08 -17.60 -66.67
N ILE A 190 13.00 -16.92 -66.02
CA ILE A 190 13.89 -15.93 -66.59
C ILE A 190 15.26 -16.52 -66.84
#